data_1e637cccab4840578a1c90abbed5202f
#
_entry.id   1e637cccab4840578a1c90abbed5202f
#
_cell.length_a   1.000
_cell.length_b   1.000
_cell.length_c   1.000
_cell.angle_alpha   90.00
_cell.angle_beta   90.00
_cell.angle_gamma   90.00
#
_symmetry.space_group_name_H-M   'P 1'
#
loop_
_entity.id
_entity.type
_entity.pdbx_description
1 polymer ?
#
loop_
_entity_poly.entity_id
_entity_poly.type
_entity_poly.pdbx_seq_one_letter_code
_entity_poly.pdbx_strand_id
1 'polypeptide(L)'
;MAASYFLNGDDDSTQRFFTTSKIPLTLPAIIPHRLRRKFRSTRTRLRSGNQHHLTTSITRLETSLNPADTLRSLKRHQWSPWDAQYIFLAILGIFSLCVIQSPGPFVKTLVATLLMFSLLIPLTRQFFLPFLPIAGWLIFFYACQFISGEYRPPIWVRVLPALENILYGANLSNILSAHKSTFFDVLAWLPYGITHFGAPFVCSGLLFIFGPPGTTPTFARAFGWMNIIGVSIQLCFPCAPPWYENMYGLAPADYSMPGSPAGLAAIDKLFNIDLYTSTFTASPVVFGAFPSLHSGSATIEALFMAHAFPRLRPLFVLYTLWLWWATMYLNHHYAVDLVAGGIISATVYFVAKSAFLPRMQPGKTFRWEYEYVERGEARQPFAYGFAGDLDEEAYPALAGDSDEWTLGSSSSFSPASRSPSTGFRSPVTGDESWEGDTLASGSDSEGIKG
;
A
#
# COMPACT_ATOMS: atom_id res chain seq x y z
N MET A 1 -45.30 -5.28 -36.65
CA MET A 1 -46.20 -4.12 -36.73
C MET A 1 -45.63 -3.10 -35.75
N ALA A 2 -44.93 -2.16 -36.25
CA ALA A 2 -45.15 -0.70 -36.29
C ALA A 2 -45.09 -0.08 -34.89
N ALA A 3 -44.38 0.95 -34.59
CA ALA A 3 -43.92 2.09 -35.34
C ALA A 3 -42.76 2.78 -34.61
N SER A 4 -41.83 3.24 -35.39
CA SER A 4 -40.90 4.35 -35.08
C SER A 4 -41.68 5.65 -34.94
N TYR A 5 -41.29 6.53 -34.01
CA TYR A 5 -41.43 7.97 -34.19
C TYR A 5 -40.26 8.72 -33.53
N PHE A 6 -39.62 9.50 -34.35
CA PHE A 6 -38.79 10.65 -34.14
C PHE A 6 -39.16 11.54 -32.95
N LEU A 7 -38.15 12.08 -32.26
CA LEU A 7 -38.11 13.52 -32.02
C LEU A 7 -36.66 13.93 -31.73
N ASN A 8 -36.06 14.66 -32.67
CA ASN A 8 -35.01 15.62 -32.46
C ASN A 8 -35.59 16.74 -31.54
N GLY A 9 -34.87 17.07 -30.50
CA GLY A 9 -35.13 18.20 -29.67
C GLY A 9 -33.85 18.54 -28.92
N ASP A 10 -33.09 19.48 -29.45
CA ASP A 10 -32.05 20.19 -28.75
C ASP A 10 -32.62 20.75 -27.44
N ASP A 11 -32.19 20.23 -26.32
CA ASP A 11 -32.43 20.87 -25.03
C ASP A 11 -31.17 20.75 -24.17
N ASP A 12 -30.35 21.77 -24.29
CA ASP A 12 -29.07 22.02 -23.58
C ASP A 12 -29.28 22.33 -22.08
N SER A 13 -30.48 22.04 -21.53
CA SER A 13 -30.84 22.36 -20.15
C SER A 13 -30.83 21.19 -19.16
N THR A 14 -30.64 19.95 -19.61
CA THR A 14 -30.68 18.75 -18.73
C THR A 14 -29.32 18.22 -18.28
N GLN A 15 -28.22 18.79 -18.73
CA GLN A 15 -26.87 18.36 -18.28
C GLN A 15 -26.38 19.07 -16.99
N ARG A 16 -27.17 19.92 -16.35
CA ARG A 16 -26.74 20.62 -15.11
C ARG A 16 -27.17 19.98 -13.80
N PHE A 17 -27.85 18.83 -13.80
CA PHE A 17 -28.41 18.25 -12.57
C PHE A 17 -27.62 17.08 -11.95
N PHE A 18 -26.52 16.65 -12.53
CA PHE A 18 -25.62 15.64 -11.92
C PHE A 18 -24.18 16.09 -11.78
N THR A 19 -23.94 17.35 -11.45
CA THR A 19 -22.70 17.72 -10.80
C THR A 19 -22.87 17.39 -9.32
N THR A 20 -22.46 16.18 -8.93
CA THR A 20 -22.12 15.88 -7.54
C THR A 20 -21.16 16.96 -7.07
N SER A 21 -21.66 17.91 -6.32
CA SER A 21 -20.86 18.83 -5.52
C SER A 21 -20.02 17.95 -4.59
N LYS A 22 -18.78 17.68 -4.98
CA LYS A 22 -17.77 17.19 -4.06
C LYS A 22 -17.61 18.26 -3.01
N ILE A 23 -18.31 18.13 -1.89
CA ILE A 23 -18.01 18.89 -0.69
C ILE A 23 -16.59 18.45 -0.29
N PRO A 24 -15.57 19.29 -0.46
CA PRO A 24 -14.26 18.95 0.07
C PRO A 24 -14.36 19.13 1.58
N LEU A 25 -14.60 18.05 2.30
CA LEU A 25 -14.34 17.98 3.74
C LEU A 25 -12.81 18.09 3.94
N THR A 26 -12.30 19.28 3.67
CA THR A 26 -10.90 19.60 3.99
C THR A 26 -10.90 20.35 5.31
N LEU A 27 -10.35 19.73 6.37
CA LEU A 27 -10.03 20.39 7.65
C LEU A 27 -9.52 21.85 7.52
N PRO A 28 -8.88 22.26 6.39
CA PRO A 28 -8.46 23.64 6.19
C PRO A 28 -9.57 24.68 6.15
N ALA A 29 -10.84 24.32 6.01
CA ALA A 29 -11.95 25.31 5.97
C ALA A 29 -12.22 25.98 7.32
N ILE A 30 -11.77 25.34 8.44
CA ILE A 30 -12.04 25.82 9.81
C ILE A 30 -10.99 26.85 10.27
N ILE A 31 -9.85 26.97 9.56
CA ILE A 31 -8.77 27.89 9.96
C ILE A 31 -9.00 29.27 9.36
N PRO A 32 -9.09 30.36 10.17
CA PRO A 32 -9.28 31.71 9.69
C PRO A 32 -8.23 32.13 8.66
N HIS A 33 -8.65 32.82 7.61
CA HIS A 33 -7.80 33.21 6.47
C HIS A 33 -6.54 33.99 6.87
N ARG A 34 -6.57 34.74 7.98
CA ARG A 34 -5.41 35.47 8.52
C ARG A 34 -4.31 34.53 9.05
N LEU A 35 -4.69 33.40 9.65
CA LEU A 35 -3.75 32.37 10.11
C LEU A 35 -3.11 31.61 8.93
N ARG A 36 -3.88 31.31 7.88
CA ARG A 36 -3.35 30.73 6.64
C ARG A 36 -2.27 31.60 6.01
N ARG A 37 -2.46 32.93 5.99
CA ARG A 37 -1.50 33.87 5.42
C ARG A 37 -0.22 33.92 6.24
N LYS A 38 -0.30 33.83 7.56
CA LYS A 38 0.87 33.81 8.46
C LYS A 38 1.67 32.51 8.34
N PHE A 39 1.00 31.37 8.22
CA PHE A 39 1.65 30.08 7.95
C PHE A 39 2.31 30.03 6.57
N ARG A 40 1.64 30.57 5.53
CA ARG A 40 2.24 30.68 4.19
C ARG A 40 3.46 31.59 4.13
N SER A 41 3.43 32.72 4.82
CA SER A 41 4.55 33.67 4.82
C SER A 41 5.76 33.18 5.59
N THR A 42 5.56 32.41 6.66
CA THR A 42 6.66 31.78 7.43
C THR A 42 7.34 30.69 6.58
N ARG A 43 6.54 29.93 5.83
CA ARG A 43 7.03 28.89 4.92
C ARG A 43 7.86 29.45 3.75
N THR A 44 7.46 30.59 3.21
CA THR A 44 8.18 31.26 2.09
C THR A 44 9.50 31.88 2.58
N ARG A 45 9.59 32.37 3.82
CA ARG A 45 10.82 32.95 4.39
C ARG A 45 11.89 31.90 4.74
N LEU A 46 11.49 30.72 5.20
CA LEU A 46 12.43 29.61 5.46
C LEU A 46 13.03 29.04 4.16
N ARG A 47 12.35 29.24 3.03
CA ARG A 47 12.72 28.71 1.73
C ARG A 47 13.74 29.57 0.98
N SER A 48 13.89 30.85 1.32
CA SER A 48 14.78 31.80 0.62
C SER A 48 16.24 31.77 1.08
N GLY A 49 16.59 30.92 2.07
CA GLY A 49 17.91 30.99 2.71
C GLY A 49 18.98 29.99 2.26
N ASN A 50 18.64 28.95 1.47
CA ASN A 50 19.59 27.85 1.19
C ASN A 50 19.51 27.33 -0.25
N GLN A 51 19.83 28.18 -1.24
CA GLN A 51 19.85 27.75 -2.65
C GLN A 51 21.22 27.22 -3.13
N HIS A 52 22.14 26.88 -2.28
CA HIS A 52 23.44 26.34 -2.68
C HIS A 52 23.76 25.05 -1.90
N HIS A 53 23.15 23.93 -2.23
CA HIS A 53 23.80 22.62 -2.08
C HIS A 53 23.18 21.58 -3.00
N LEU A 54 23.99 21.13 -3.96
CA LEU A 54 24.04 19.80 -4.60
C LEU A 54 22.73 19.03 -4.69
N THR A 55 22.23 18.91 -5.89
CA THR A 55 21.23 17.91 -6.30
C THR A 55 21.69 16.51 -5.89
N THR A 56 21.38 16.12 -4.67
CA THR A 56 21.48 14.74 -4.25
C THR A 56 20.43 13.96 -5.02
N SER A 57 20.84 13.01 -5.85
CA SER A 57 19.91 12.16 -6.58
C SER A 57 18.96 11.49 -5.60
N ILE A 58 17.65 11.64 -5.77
CA ILE A 58 16.59 11.01 -4.95
C ILE A 58 16.70 9.48 -4.89
N THR A 59 17.45 8.91 -5.82
CA THR A 59 17.71 7.48 -5.92
C THR A 59 18.84 7.00 -5.02
N ARG A 60 19.65 7.96 -4.52
CA ARG A 60 20.82 7.64 -3.69
C ARG A 60 20.37 7.20 -2.30
N LEU A 61 20.98 6.14 -1.81
CA LEU A 61 20.78 5.69 -0.45
C LEU A 61 21.63 6.52 0.52
N GLU A 62 21.11 6.72 1.72
CA GLU A 62 21.85 7.35 2.81
C GLU A 62 23.04 6.46 3.22
N THR A 63 24.24 7.04 3.27
CA THR A 63 25.47 6.30 3.58
C THR A 63 26.13 6.74 4.88
N SER A 64 25.59 7.75 5.56
CA SER A 64 26.13 8.24 6.83
C SER A 64 26.02 7.20 7.93
N LEU A 65 27.10 7.02 8.68
CA LEU A 65 27.15 6.21 9.90
C LEU A 65 27.06 7.06 11.17
N ASN A 66 26.99 8.39 11.05
CA ASN A 66 27.02 9.31 12.18
C ASN A 66 25.62 9.48 12.80
N PRO A 67 25.38 9.03 14.05
CA PRO A 67 24.08 9.18 14.72
C PRO A 67 23.64 10.64 14.89
N ALA A 68 24.58 11.58 14.92
CA ALA A 68 24.28 13.00 15.05
C ALA A 68 23.49 13.55 13.84
N ASP A 69 23.61 12.91 12.67
CA ASP A 69 22.85 13.30 11.47
C ASP A 69 21.37 12.96 11.65
N THR A 70 21.08 11.78 12.20
CA THR A 70 19.71 11.41 12.58
C THR A 70 19.11 12.36 13.61
N LEU A 71 19.87 12.75 14.64
CA LEU A 71 19.40 13.69 15.65
C LEU A 71 19.17 15.08 15.07
N ARG A 72 20.02 15.53 14.14
CA ARG A 72 19.85 16.79 13.42
C ARG A 72 18.60 16.75 12.52
N SER A 73 18.41 15.69 11.78
CA SER A 73 17.23 15.45 10.96
C SER A 73 15.95 15.46 11.82
N LEU A 74 15.94 14.74 12.96
CA LEU A 74 14.79 14.70 13.87
C LEU A 74 14.45 16.09 14.46
N LYS A 75 15.44 16.92 14.76
CA LYS A 75 15.21 18.30 15.23
C LYS A 75 14.60 19.21 14.16
N ARG A 76 14.85 18.92 12.88
CA ARG A 76 14.31 19.67 11.73
C ARG A 76 12.98 19.09 11.24
N HIS A 77 12.60 17.91 11.73
CA HIS A 77 11.41 17.18 11.28
C HIS A 77 10.12 17.98 11.57
N GLN A 78 9.29 18.13 10.57
CA GLN A 78 7.98 18.75 10.70
C GLN A 78 6.94 17.68 11.04
N TRP A 79 6.55 17.64 12.30
CA TRP A 79 5.60 16.66 12.81
C TRP A 79 4.24 16.73 12.10
N SER A 80 3.75 15.60 11.67
CA SER A 80 2.46 15.41 11.00
C SER A 80 1.56 14.48 11.82
N PRO A 81 0.23 14.48 11.59
CA PRO A 81 -0.65 13.50 12.23
C PRO A 81 -0.26 12.04 11.94
N TRP A 82 0.40 11.78 10.81
CA TRP A 82 0.86 10.43 10.44
C TRP A 82 2.00 9.93 11.32
N ASP A 83 2.73 10.82 11.97
CA ASP A 83 3.83 10.46 12.88
C ASP A 83 3.32 9.87 14.20
N ALA A 84 2.04 10.05 14.53
CA ALA A 84 1.39 9.41 15.67
C ALA A 84 1.49 7.87 15.63
N GLN A 85 1.65 7.28 14.44
CA GLN A 85 1.88 5.85 14.30
C GLN A 85 3.11 5.37 15.09
N TYR A 86 4.17 6.18 15.17
CA TYR A 86 5.37 5.77 15.90
C TYR A 86 5.15 5.74 17.40
N ILE A 87 4.29 6.61 17.93
CA ILE A 87 3.87 6.59 19.34
C ILE A 87 3.08 5.30 19.59
N PHE A 88 2.11 4.99 18.71
CA PHE A 88 1.35 3.73 18.81
C PHE A 88 2.26 2.51 18.76
N LEU A 89 3.20 2.44 17.80
CA LEU A 89 4.15 1.33 17.68
C LEU A 89 5.07 1.21 18.91
N ALA A 90 5.48 2.32 19.50
CA ALA A 90 6.26 2.30 20.73
C ALA A 90 5.44 1.73 21.91
N ILE A 91 4.18 2.15 22.06
CA ILE A 91 3.28 1.62 23.09
C ILE A 91 3.04 0.13 22.86
N LEU A 92 2.74 -0.29 21.63
CA LEU A 92 2.53 -1.68 21.27
C LEU A 92 3.79 -2.53 21.55
N GLY A 93 4.97 -2.01 21.20
CA GLY A 93 6.25 -2.66 21.45
C GLY A 93 6.53 -2.83 22.96
N ILE A 94 6.33 -1.77 23.75
CA ILE A 94 6.50 -1.80 25.20
C ILE A 94 5.52 -2.80 25.82
N PHE A 95 4.23 -2.72 25.45
CA PHE A 95 3.22 -3.69 25.91
C PHE A 95 3.65 -5.12 25.61
N SER A 96 4.03 -5.40 24.37
CA SER A 96 4.45 -6.74 23.94
C SER A 96 5.66 -7.24 24.73
N LEU A 97 6.70 -6.41 24.91
CA LEU A 97 7.89 -6.77 25.68
C LEU A 97 7.61 -7.00 27.16
N CYS A 98 6.62 -6.32 27.73
CA CYS A 98 6.17 -6.55 29.11
C CYS A 98 5.42 -7.89 29.26
N VAL A 99 4.59 -8.25 28.28
CA VAL A 99 3.78 -9.47 28.29
C VAL A 99 4.62 -10.72 28.00
N ILE A 100 5.59 -10.64 27.07
CA ILE A 100 6.47 -11.75 26.71
C ILE A 100 7.25 -12.26 27.95
N GLN A 101 7.13 -13.55 28.25
CA GLN A 101 7.85 -14.17 29.37
C GLN A 101 9.17 -14.80 28.92
N SER A 102 9.22 -15.41 27.74
CA SER A 102 10.42 -16.00 27.12
C SER A 102 10.60 -15.42 25.72
N PRO A 103 11.83 -15.01 25.36
CA PRO A 103 13.09 -15.07 26.08
C PRO A 103 13.15 -14.10 27.29
N GLY A 104 14.10 -14.37 28.19
CA GLY A 104 14.29 -13.57 29.40
C GLY A 104 14.67 -12.11 29.13
N PRO A 105 14.73 -11.26 30.19
CA PRO A 105 14.89 -9.81 30.07
C PRO A 105 16.18 -9.40 29.36
N PHE A 106 17.24 -10.17 29.49
CA PHE A 106 18.53 -9.88 28.82
C PHE A 106 18.38 -9.88 27.31
N VAL A 107 17.77 -10.92 26.73
CA VAL A 107 17.60 -11.04 25.26
C VAL A 107 16.64 -9.96 24.75
N LYS A 108 15.55 -9.68 25.48
CA LYS A 108 14.60 -8.60 25.13
C LYS A 108 15.29 -7.24 25.09
N THR A 109 16.10 -6.93 26.12
CA THR A 109 16.85 -5.67 26.16
C THR A 109 17.88 -5.58 25.04
N LEU A 110 18.59 -6.68 24.76
CA LEU A 110 19.54 -6.73 23.66
C LEU A 110 18.87 -6.43 22.30
N VAL A 111 17.74 -7.09 21.99
CA VAL A 111 16.99 -6.88 20.75
C VAL A 111 16.47 -5.43 20.64
N ALA A 112 15.89 -4.91 21.73
CA ALA A 112 15.42 -3.52 21.78
C ALA A 112 16.57 -2.51 21.56
N THR A 113 17.74 -2.76 22.17
CA THR A 113 18.93 -1.93 22.01
C THR A 113 19.45 -1.97 20.59
N LEU A 114 19.53 -3.14 19.96
CA LEU A 114 19.95 -3.30 18.58
C LEU A 114 19.00 -2.57 17.61
N LEU A 115 17.68 -2.65 17.85
CA LEU A 115 16.70 -1.90 17.08
C LEU A 115 16.89 -0.39 17.24
N MET A 116 17.10 0.09 18.48
CA MET A 116 17.36 1.51 18.73
C MET A 116 18.63 1.99 18.02
N PHE A 117 19.72 1.23 18.06
CA PHE A 117 20.93 1.57 17.30
C PHE A 117 20.68 1.60 15.80
N SER A 118 19.91 0.63 15.27
CA SER A 118 19.55 0.59 13.86
C SER A 118 18.71 1.79 13.42
N LEU A 119 17.93 2.40 14.32
CA LEU A 119 17.16 3.61 14.06
C LEU A 119 17.99 4.90 14.25
N LEU A 120 19.08 4.86 15.00
CA LEU A 120 19.94 6.01 15.22
C LEU A 120 20.96 6.24 14.10
N ILE A 121 21.40 5.18 13.42
CA ILE A 121 22.36 5.26 12.32
C ILE A 121 21.62 5.53 11.02
N PRO A 122 21.90 6.62 10.26
CA PRO A 122 21.19 6.95 9.03
C PRO A 122 21.17 5.84 7.99
N LEU A 123 22.31 5.16 7.77
CA LEU A 123 22.44 4.04 6.84
C LEU A 123 21.43 2.92 7.12
N THR A 124 21.24 2.52 8.36
CA THR A 124 20.32 1.45 8.75
C THR A 124 18.89 1.96 8.94
N ARG A 125 18.74 3.19 9.44
CA ARG A 125 17.43 3.82 9.70
C ARG A 125 16.52 3.83 8.47
N GLN A 126 17.05 4.11 7.28
CA GLN A 126 16.28 4.14 6.04
C GLN A 126 15.55 2.81 5.72
N PHE A 127 16.04 1.69 6.26
CA PHE A 127 15.43 0.38 6.14
C PHE A 127 14.61 0.01 7.38
N PHE A 128 15.14 0.22 8.58
CA PHE A 128 14.49 -0.19 9.82
C PHE A 128 13.29 0.70 10.19
N LEU A 129 13.28 1.98 9.84
CA LEU A 129 12.15 2.85 10.12
C LEU A 129 10.86 2.43 9.36
N PRO A 130 10.90 2.13 8.04
CA PRO A 130 9.75 1.56 7.34
C PRO A 130 9.38 0.14 7.80
N PHE A 131 10.33 -0.60 8.35
CA PHE A 131 10.11 -1.96 8.86
C PHE A 131 9.47 -1.98 10.26
N LEU A 132 9.44 -0.88 10.99
CA LEU A 132 8.89 -0.83 12.36
C LEU A 132 7.47 -1.43 12.50
N PRO A 133 6.51 -1.19 11.61
CA PRO A 133 5.20 -1.85 11.71
C PRO A 133 5.29 -3.36 11.57
N ILE A 134 6.21 -3.89 10.73
CA ILE A 134 6.45 -5.34 10.61
C ILE A 134 7.05 -5.88 11.91
N ALA A 135 8.09 -5.22 12.45
CA ALA A 135 8.69 -5.60 13.71
C ALA A 135 7.66 -5.55 14.86
N GLY A 136 6.83 -4.51 14.90
CA GLY A 136 5.73 -4.36 15.85
C GLY A 136 4.72 -5.50 15.74
N TRP A 137 4.30 -5.86 14.51
CA TRP A 137 3.43 -7.01 14.28
C TRP A 137 4.06 -8.32 14.77
N LEU A 138 5.31 -8.60 14.40
CA LEU A 138 5.97 -9.87 14.77
C LEU A 138 6.09 -10.02 16.29
N ILE A 139 6.51 -8.95 16.98
CA ILE A 139 6.62 -8.96 18.46
C ILE A 139 5.23 -9.08 19.10
N PHE A 140 4.23 -8.37 18.59
CA PHE A 140 2.86 -8.42 19.10
C PHE A 140 2.23 -9.79 18.87
N PHE A 141 2.37 -10.37 17.68
CA PHE A 141 1.89 -11.72 17.39
C PHE A 141 2.52 -12.76 18.33
N TYR A 142 3.84 -12.66 18.53
CA TYR A 142 4.54 -13.54 19.50
C TYR A 142 4.07 -13.30 20.93
N ALA A 143 3.79 -12.06 21.33
CA ALA A 143 3.31 -11.73 22.66
C ALA A 143 1.93 -12.35 22.97
N CYS A 144 1.09 -12.55 21.94
CA CYS A 144 -0.27 -13.07 22.13
C CYS A 144 -0.30 -14.41 22.87
N GLN A 145 0.69 -15.31 22.72
CA GLN A 145 0.71 -16.59 23.42
C GLN A 145 0.83 -16.46 24.95
N PHE A 146 1.39 -15.35 25.44
CA PHE A 146 1.60 -15.13 26.88
C PHE A 146 0.43 -14.38 27.55
N ILE A 147 -0.60 -14.00 26.80
CA ILE A 147 -1.81 -13.41 27.38
C ILE A 147 -2.64 -14.54 27.98
N SER A 148 -2.93 -14.49 29.30
CA SER A 148 -3.75 -15.48 29.94
C SER A 148 -5.15 -15.58 29.31
N GLY A 149 -5.69 -16.80 29.24
CA GLY A 149 -7.05 -17.07 28.76
C GLY A 149 -8.14 -16.28 29.50
N GLU A 150 -7.90 -15.94 30.79
CA GLU A 150 -8.82 -15.13 31.59
C GLU A 150 -9.04 -13.70 31.04
N TYR A 151 -8.05 -13.15 30.34
CA TYR A 151 -8.11 -11.82 29.72
C TYR A 151 -8.54 -11.87 28.27
N ARG A 152 -8.77 -13.06 27.71
CA ARG A 152 -9.19 -13.19 26.30
C ARG A 152 -10.71 -13.34 26.20
N PRO A 153 -11.33 -12.81 25.13
CA PRO A 153 -12.76 -13.01 24.86
C PRO A 153 -13.07 -14.51 24.62
N PRO A 154 -14.35 -14.92 24.79
CA PRO A 154 -14.75 -16.26 24.43
C PRO A 154 -14.53 -16.59 22.96
N ILE A 155 -14.18 -17.86 22.67
CA ILE A 155 -13.89 -18.30 21.32
C ILE A 155 -15.21 -18.55 20.56
N TRP A 156 -15.31 -17.92 19.38
CA TRP A 156 -16.47 -18.04 18.49
C TRP A 156 -16.34 -19.23 17.55
N VAL A 157 -16.95 -20.36 17.93
CA VAL A 157 -16.90 -21.60 17.14
C VAL A 157 -17.94 -21.61 16.02
N ARG A 158 -19.14 -21.05 16.26
CA ARG A 158 -20.30 -21.17 15.36
C ARG A 158 -20.42 -20.05 14.33
N VAL A 159 -19.75 -18.92 14.51
CA VAL A 159 -19.96 -17.72 13.71
C VAL A 159 -19.51 -17.92 12.26
N LEU A 160 -18.27 -18.37 12.05
CA LEU A 160 -17.72 -18.53 10.70
C LEU A 160 -18.46 -19.63 9.91
N PRO A 161 -18.70 -20.83 10.43
CA PRO A 161 -19.52 -21.83 9.72
C PRO A 161 -20.92 -21.34 9.37
N ALA A 162 -21.58 -20.59 10.27
CA ALA A 162 -22.90 -20.04 10.00
C ALA A 162 -22.86 -18.99 8.88
N LEU A 163 -21.89 -18.07 8.91
CA LEU A 163 -21.70 -17.07 7.86
C LEU A 163 -21.38 -17.71 6.52
N GLU A 164 -20.52 -18.71 6.50
CA GLU A 164 -20.17 -19.48 5.30
C GLU A 164 -21.43 -20.12 4.66
N ASN A 165 -22.27 -20.78 5.46
CA ASN A 165 -23.50 -21.38 5.01
C ASN A 165 -24.53 -20.34 4.54
N ILE A 166 -24.65 -19.19 5.21
CA ILE A 166 -25.57 -18.11 4.80
C ILE A 166 -25.14 -17.47 3.50
N LEU A 167 -23.84 -17.18 3.33
CA LEU A 167 -23.36 -16.44 2.19
C LEU A 167 -23.13 -17.30 0.95
N TYR A 168 -22.68 -18.54 1.13
CA TYR A 168 -22.27 -19.42 0.03
C TYR A 168 -23.14 -20.67 -0.09
N GLY A 169 -24.10 -20.89 0.81
CA GLY A 169 -25.01 -22.04 0.80
C GLY A 169 -24.38 -23.34 1.28
N ALA A 170 -23.08 -23.38 1.57
CA ALA A 170 -22.35 -24.55 2.03
C ALA A 170 -20.99 -24.15 2.66
N ASN A 171 -20.39 -25.04 3.44
CA ASN A 171 -19.03 -24.91 3.91
C ASN A 171 -18.04 -25.28 2.80
N LEU A 172 -17.50 -24.27 2.10
CA LEU A 172 -16.60 -24.44 0.95
C LEU A 172 -15.30 -25.13 1.33
N SER A 173 -14.76 -24.85 2.51
CA SER A 173 -13.54 -25.51 3.01
C SER A 173 -13.75 -27.02 3.15
N ASN A 174 -14.88 -27.46 3.70
CA ASN A 174 -15.20 -28.88 3.84
C ASN A 174 -15.41 -29.56 2.48
N ILE A 175 -16.06 -28.88 1.51
CA ILE A 175 -16.25 -29.42 0.16
C ILE A 175 -14.89 -29.61 -0.53
N LEU A 176 -14.01 -28.62 -0.49
CA LEU A 176 -12.70 -28.68 -1.13
C LEU A 176 -11.80 -29.73 -0.48
N SER A 177 -11.82 -29.84 0.85
CA SER A 177 -11.00 -30.80 1.59
C SER A 177 -11.51 -32.23 1.55
N ALA A 178 -12.74 -32.49 1.05
CA ALA A 178 -13.28 -33.84 0.91
C ALA A 178 -12.53 -34.69 -0.15
N HIS A 179 -11.91 -34.04 -1.13
CA HIS A 179 -11.21 -34.71 -2.23
C HIS A 179 -9.69 -34.59 -2.08
N LYS A 180 -9.14 -35.21 -1.04
CA LYS A 180 -7.69 -35.20 -0.78
C LYS A 180 -6.95 -36.16 -1.69
N SER A 181 -5.81 -35.70 -2.21
CA SER A 181 -4.83 -36.51 -2.89
C SER A 181 -3.44 -35.90 -2.73
N THR A 182 -2.39 -36.71 -2.79
CA THR A 182 -1.01 -36.25 -2.66
C THR A 182 -0.67 -35.14 -3.67
N PHE A 183 -1.23 -35.23 -4.89
CA PHE A 183 -1.04 -34.20 -5.90
C PHE A 183 -1.62 -32.84 -5.45
N PHE A 184 -2.85 -32.81 -4.96
CA PHE A 184 -3.47 -31.58 -4.48
C PHE A 184 -2.87 -31.11 -3.15
N ASP A 185 -2.39 -32.01 -2.29
CA ASP A 185 -1.67 -31.64 -1.07
C ASP A 185 -0.39 -30.85 -1.40
N VAL A 186 0.42 -31.33 -2.35
CA VAL A 186 1.60 -30.63 -2.81
C VAL A 186 1.25 -29.33 -3.55
N LEU A 187 0.20 -29.36 -4.39
CA LEU A 187 -0.25 -28.17 -5.13
C LEU A 187 -0.73 -27.07 -4.16
N ALA A 188 -1.40 -27.42 -3.06
CA ALA A 188 -1.81 -26.46 -2.04
C ALA A 188 -0.64 -26.01 -1.15
N TRP A 189 0.29 -26.92 -0.90
CA TRP A 189 1.49 -26.59 -0.12
C TRP A 189 2.41 -25.55 -0.80
N LEU A 190 2.52 -25.56 -2.11
CA LEU A 190 3.38 -24.59 -2.84
C LEU A 190 3.04 -23.13 -2.52
N PRO A 191 1.80 -22.63 -2.67
CA PRO A 191 1.49 -21.25 -2.34
C PRO A 191 1.47 -20.99 -0.82
N TYR A 192 1.03 -21.96 -0.03
CA TYR A 192 0.86 -21.81 1.40
C TYR A 192 2.17 -21.97 2.19
N GLY A 193 2.89 -23.08 1.94
CA GLY A 193 4.07 -23.44 2.71
C GLY A 193 5.38 -22.85 2.21
N ILE A 194 5.45 -22.43 0.95
CA ILE A 194 6.67 -21.88 0.34
C ILE A 194 6.48 -20.43 -0.09
N THR A 195 5.54 -20.19 -1.02
CA THR A 195 5.43 -18.88 -1.67
C THR A 195 5.01 -17.82 -0.66
N HIS A 196 4.04 -18.09 0.19
CA HIS A 196 3.57 -17.15 1.21
C HIS A 196 4.68 -16.59 2.09
N PHE A 197 5.65 -17.41 2.50
CA PHE A 197 6.77 -16.96 3.32
C PHE A 197 7.84 -16.22 2.51
N GLY A 198 8.05 -16.61 1.26
CA GLY A 198 9.04 -16.00 0.37
C GLY A 198 8.55 -14.73 -0.34
N ALA A 199 7.26 -14.63 -0.62
CA ALA A 199 6.67 -13.55 -1.42
C ALA A 199 6.93 -12.15 -0.88
N PRO A 200 6.82 -11.84 0.43
CA PRO A 200 7.10 -10.50 0.95
C PRO A 200 8.53 -10.02 0.63
N PHE A 201 9.51 -10.93 0.69
CA PHE A 201 10.91 -10.62 0.39
C PHE A 201 11.12 -10.40 -1.11
N VAL A 202 10.55 -11.29 -1.95
CA VAL A 202 10.61 -11.16 -3.41
C VAL A 202 9.92 -9.88 -3.86
N CYS A 203 8.72 -9.59 -3.35
CA CYS A 203 8.01 -8.35 -3.63
C CYS A 203 8.82 -7.12 -3.19
N SER A 204 9.40 -7.15 -1.98
CA SER A 204 10.25 -6.05 -1.50
C SER A 204 11.43 -5.80 -2.44
N GLY A 205 12.12 -6.87 -2.88
CA GLY A 205 13.25 -6.78 -3.82
C GLY A 205 12.83 -6.25 -5.20
N LEU A 206 11.75 -6.78 -5.76
CA LEU A 206 11.23 -6.32 -7.06
C LEU A 206 10.75 -4.87 -7.00
N LEU A 207 10.02 -4.49 -5.96
CA LEU A 207 9.58 -3.11 -5.74
C LEU A 207 10.76 -2.15 -5.48
N PHE A 208 11.85 -2.64 -4.88
CA PHE A 208 13.06 -1.84 -4.70
C PHE A 208 13.77 -1.57 -6.01
N ILE A 209 13.86 -2.57 -6.89
CA ILE A 209 14.59 -2.47 -8.17
C ILE A 209 13.76 -1.70 -9.21
N PHE A 210 12.48 -2.02 -9.35
CA PHE A 210 11.62 -1.56 -10.44
C PHE A 210 10.64 -0.44 -10.04
N GLY A 211 10.41 -0.26 -8.74
CA GLY A 211 9.55 0.82 -8.26
C GLY A 211 10.28 2.16 -8.10
N PRO A 212 9.57 3.28 -8.19
CA PRO A 212 10.13 4.58 -7.85
C PRO A 212 10.61 4.60 -6.38
N PRO A 213 11.59 5.47 -6.05
CA PRO A 213 12.04 5.66 -4.67
C PRO A 213 10.86 5.93 -3.72
N GLY A 214 10.80 5.19 -2.60
CA GLY A 214 9.68 5.27 -1.64
C GLY A 214 8.62 4.18 -1.78
N THR A 215 8.60 3.39 -2.87
CA THR A 215 7.62 2.29 -3.05
C THR A 215 7.82 1.18 -2.03
N THR A 216 9.04 0.67 -1.87
CA THR A 216 9.35 -0.40 -0.90
C THR A 216 9.10 0.02 0.54
N PRO A 217 9.52 1.21 1.01
CA PRO A 217 9.15 1.71 2.32
C PRO A 217 7.64 1.80 2.54
N THR A 218 6.87 2.19 1.53
CA THR A 218 5.40 2.24 1.61
C THR A 218 4.80 0.84 1.70
N PHE A 219 5.30 -0.11 0.91
CA PHE A 219 4.91 -1.52 0.99
C PHE A 219 5.16 -2.11 2.37
N ALA A 220 6.39 -1.96 2.90
CA ALA A 220 6.75 -2.50 4.21
C ALA A 220 5.83 -2.00 5.33
N ARG A 221 5.52 -0.70 5.33
CA ARG A 221 4.58 -0.12 6.31
C ARG A 221 3.17 -0.66 6.14
N ALA A 222 2.66 -0.66 4.91
CA ALA A 222 1.32 -1.15 4.61
C ALA A 222 1.18 -2.63 5.00
N PHE A 223 2.19 -3.45 4.69
CA PHE A 223 2.23 -4.86 5.07
C PHE A 223 2.22 -5.03 6.60
N GLY A 224 3.05 -4.28 7.32
CA GLY A 224 3.09 -4.33 8.78
C GLY A 224 1.77 -3.87 9.43
N TRP A 225 1.18 -2.77 8.97
CA TRP A 225 -0.10 -2.28 9.47
C TRP A 225 -1.25 -3.23 9.20
N MET A 226 -1.32 -3.82 8.02
CA MET A 226 -2.32 -4.84 7.69
C MET A 226 -2.27 -5.99 8.68
N ASN A 227 -1.07 -6.47 8.98
CA ASN A 227 -0.88 -7.57 9.93
C ASN A 227 -1.19 -7.17 11.38
N ILE A 228 -0.81 -5.96 11.84
CA ILE A 228 -1.18 -5.45 13.18
C ILE A 228 -2.70 -5.39 13.33
N ILE A 229 -3.40 -4.83 12.33
CA ILE A 229 -4.86 -4.75 12.33
C ILE A 229 -5.46 -6.16 12.40
N GLY A 230 -4.99 -7.07 11.55
CA GLY A 230 -5.48 -8.44 11.51
C GLY A 230 -5.29 -9.18 12.83
N VAL A 231 -4.09 -9.16 13.44
CA VAL A 231 -3.83 -9.77 14.74
C VAL A 231 -4.66 -9.13 15.87
N SER A 232 -4.85 -7.81 15.81
CA SER A 232 -5.70 -7.11 16.78
C SER A 232 -7.15 -7.60 16.71
N ILE A 233 -7.68 -7.82 15.50
CA ILE A 233 -9.03 -8.39 15.32
C ILE A 233 -9.06 -9.84 15.80
N GLN A 234 -8.07 -10.66 15.45
CA GLN A 234 -7.98 -12.06 15.90
C GLN A 234 -7.94 -12.18 17.42
N LEU A 235 -7.30 -11.24 18.10
CA LEU A 235 -7.25 -11.22 19.56
C LEU A 235 -8.57 -10.77 20.19
N CYS A 236 -9.25 -9.79 19.59
CA CYS A 236 -10.54 -9.26 20.10
C CYS A 236 -11.75 -10.11 19.66
N PHE A 237 -11.63 -10.83 18.56
CA PHE A 237 -12.68 -11.67 17.99
C PHE A 237 -12.12 -13.02 17.56
N PRO A 238 -11.71 -13.86 18.53
CA PRO A 238 -11.12 -15.17 18.25
C PRO A 238 -12.16 -16.11 17.67
N CYS A 239 -11.88 -16.64 16.46
CA CYS A 239 -12.76 -17.55 15.75
C CYS A 239 -12.07 -18.88 15.47
N ALA A 240 -12.81 -19.97 15.60
CA ALA A 240 -12.32 -21.31 15.31
C ALA A 240 -12.18 -21.54 13.80
N PRO A 241 -11.06 -22.11 13.33
CA PRO A 241 -10.85 -22.48 11.92
C PRO A 241 -11.59 -23.77 11.53
N PRO A 242 -11.71 -24.11 10.22
CA PRO A 242 -12.43 -25.30 9.74
C PRO A 242 -11.92 -26.61 10.29
N TRP A 243 -10.60 -26.73 10.54
CA TRP A 243 -10.06 -27.96 11.15
C TRP A 243 -10.63 -28.23 12.54
N TYR A 244 -11.00 -27.17 13.30
CA TYR A 244 -11.63 -27.34 14.61
C TYR A 244 -13.02 -27.97 14.47
N GLU A 245 -13.83 -27.45 13.55
CA GLU A 245 -15.16 -28.01 13.25
C GLU A 245 -15.07 -29.47 12.85
N ASN A 246 -14.07 -29.84 12.03
CA ASN A 246 -13.87 -31.23 11.59
C ASN A 246 -13.44 -32.18 12.70
N MET A 247 -12.71 -31.68 13.71
CA MET A 247 -12.20 -32.50 14.81
C MET A 247 -13.15 -32.57 16.03
N TYR A 248 -13.80 -31.45 16.34
CA TYR A 248 -14.58 -31.26 17.55
C TYR A 248 -16.04 -30.87 17.32
N GLY A 249 -16.44 -30.70 16.06
CA GLY A 249 -17.76 -30.20 15.72
C GLY A 249 -17.96 -28.76 16.20
N LEU A 250 -19.15 -28.45 16.68
CA LEU A 250 -19.49 -27.13 17.24
C LEU A 250 -19.40 -27.08 18.79
N ALA A 251 -18.60 -27.96 19.40
CA ALA A 251 -18.35 -27.95 20.86
C ALA A 251 -17.65 -26.64 21.28
N PRO A 252 -17.89 -26.16 22.51
CA PRO A 252 -17.16 -25.00 23.01
C PRO A 252 -15.64 -25.22 23.02
N ALA A 253 -14.90 -24.21 22.58
CA ALA A 253 -13.44 -24.23 22.59
C ALA A 253 -12.88 -23.46 23.77
N ASP A 254 -11.68 -23.83 24.18
CA ASP A 254 -10.91 -23.11 25.19
C ASP A 254 -9.45 -22.89 24.75
N TYR A 255 -8.75 -22.01 25.45
CA TYR A 255 -7.38 -21.62 25.10
C TYR A 255 -6.30 -22.62 25.50
N SER A 256 -6.65 -23.73 26.14
CA SER A 256 -5.72 -24.83 26.43
C SER A 256 -5.57 -25.78 25.25
N MET A 257 -6.48 -25.73 24.28
CA MET A 257 -6.46 -26.57 23.09
C MET A 257 -5.30 -26.20 22.16
N PRO A 258 -4.49 -27.19 21.74
CA PRO A 258 -3.38 -26.94 20.80
C PRO A 258 -3.90 -26.65 19.41
N GLY A 259 -3.10 -25.95 18.64
CA GLY A 259 -3.36 -25.79 17.22
C GLY A 259 -3.18 -27.07 16.43
N SER A 260 -3.70 -27.13 15.21
CA SER A 260 -3.61 -28.29 14.32
C SER A 260 -2.95 -27.92 12.98
N PRO A 261 -2.04 -28.75 12.46
CA PRO A 261 -1.50 -28.60 11.10
C PRO A 261 -2.54 -28.91 10.01
N ALA A 262 -3.69 -29.47 10.38
CA ALA A 262 -4.78 -29.83 9.49
C ALA A 262 -4.28 -30.58 8.22
N GLY A 263 -4.56 -30.09 7.01
CA GLY A 263 -4.09 -30.72 5.76
C GLY A 263 -2.56 -30.76 5.61
N LEU A 264 -1.81 -29.87 6.26
CA LEU A 264 -0.35 -29.85 6.18
C LEU A 264 0.32 -31.05 6.90
N ALA A 265 -0.39 -31.79 7.76
CA ALA A 265 0.11 -33.05 8.31
C ALA A 265 0.45 -34.10 7.23
N ALA A 266 -0.22 -34.03 6.05
CA ALA A 266 0.09 -34.88 4.92
C ALA A 266 1.48 -34.55 4.32
N ILE A 267 1.87 -33.29 4.36
CA ILE A 267 3.18 -32.82 3.88
C ILE A 267 4.29 -33.25 4.83
N ASP A 268 4.07 -33.15 6.16
CA ASP A 268 5.02 -33.66 7.16
C ASP A 268 5.28 -35.15 6.94
N LYS A 269 4.22 -35.93 6.70
CA LYS A 269 4.35 -37.36 6.38
C LYS A 269 5.06 -37.62 5.06
N LEU A 270 4.76 -36.84 4.01
CA LEU A 270 5.34 -37.03 2.68
C LEU A 270 6.86 -36.82 2.67
N PHE A 271 7.34 -35.81 3.40
CA PHE A 271 8.75 -35.46 3.50
C PHE A 271 9.46 -36.05 4.74
N ASN A 272 8.74 -36.77 5.58
CA ASN A 272 9.23 -37.30 6.85
C ASN A 272 9.86 -36.22 7.74
N ILE A 273 9.16 -35.11 7.92
CA ILE A 273 9.53 -33.97 8.76
C ILE A 273 8.44 -33.73 9.81
N ASP A 274 8.78 -32.97 10.85
CA ASP A 274 7.83 -32.48 11.89
C ASP A 274 7.91 -30.95 11.94
N LEU A 275 7.67 -30.32 10.82
CA LEU A 275 7.73 -28.86 10.70
C LEU A 275 6.37 -28.21 10.99
N TYR A 276 5.34 -28.66 10.26
CA TYR A 276 4.02 -28.04 10.34
C TYR A 276 3.29 -28.47 11.61
N THR A 277 3.41 -29.73 12.00
CA THR A 277 2.80 -30.24 13.23
C THR A 277 3.32 -29.50 14.45
N SER A 278 4.63 -29.39 14.61
CA SER A 278 5.25 -28.65 15.73
C SER A 278 4.91 -27.17 15.71
N THR A 279 4.96 -26.52 14.53
CA THR A 279 4.72 -25.07 14.39
C THR A 279 3.28 -24.69 14.69
N PHE A 280 2.30 -25.44 14.15
CA PHE A 280 0.88 -25.13 14.37
C PHE A 280 0.41 -25.48 15.78
N THR A 281 0.93 -26.54 16.36
CA THR A 281 0.64 -26.90 17.76
C THR A 281 1.09 -25.81 18.73
N ALA A 282 2.24 -25.15 18.44
CA ALA A 282 2.78 -24.05 19.24
C ALA A 282 2.32 -22.65 18.76
N SER A 283 1.27 -22.55 17.94
CA SER A 283 0.82 -21.28 17.38
C SER A 283 0.43 -20.27 18.49
N PRO A 284 0.91 -19.00 18.42
CA PRO A 284 0.54 -17.95 19.37
C PRO A 284 -0.96 -17.61 19.37
N VAL A 285 -1.64 -17.80 18.23
CA VAL A 285 -3.05 -17.46 18.04
C VAL A 285 -3.77 -18.61 17.33
N VAL A 286 -4.09 -19.67 18.10
CA VAL A 286 -4.72 -20.90 17.60
C VAL A 286 -6.10 -20.63 16.97
N PHE A 287 -6.90 -19.76 17.60
CA PHE A 287 -8.25 -19.39 17.16
C PHE A 287 -8.28 -18.07 16.39
N GLY A 288 -7.24 -17.83 15.61
CA GLY A 288 -7.09 -16.64 14.78
C GLY A 288 -7.56 -16.85 13.34
N ALA A 289 -8.69 -17.55 13.09
CA ALA A 289 -9.15 -17.77 11.74
C ALA A 289 -9.58 -16.47 11.06
N PHE A 290 -10.26 -15.57 11.77
CA PHE A 290 -10.81 -14.34 11.22
C PHE A 290 -10.10 -13.08 11.76
N PRO A 291 -9.68 -12.17 10.86
CA PRO A 291 -9.56 -12.29 9.41
C PRO A 291 -8.33 -13.10 9.00
N SER A 292 -8.33 -13.65 7.79
CA SER A 292 -7.19 -14.41 7.27
C SER A 292 -6.00 -13.50 6.96
N LEU A 293 -4.89 -13.68 7.66
CA LEU A 293 -3.62 -13.00 7.36
C LEU A 293 -2.96 -13.56 6.09
N HIS A 294 -3.21 -14.81 5.73
CA HIS A 294 -2.76 -15.39 4.46
C HIS A 294 -3.36 -14.67 3.26
N SER A 295 -4.68 -14.49 3.27
CA SER A 295 -5.38 -13.69 2.27
C SER A 295 -4.92 -12.23 2.28
N GLY A 296 -4.76 -11.67 3.49
CA GLY A 296 -4.28 -10.31 3.67
C GLY A 296 -2.92 -10.09 3.01
N SER A 297 -1.95 -10.95 3.29
CA SER A 297 -0.59 -10.87 2.73
C SER A 297 -0.59 -11.01 1.21
N ALA A 298 -1.25 -12.06 0.68
CA ALA A 298 -1.30 -12.26 -0.76
C ALA A 298 -1.99 -11.10 -1.50
N THR A 299 -3.05 -10.55 -0.92
CA THR A 299 -3.80 -9.45 -1.53
C THR A 299 -2.97 -8.16 -1.54
N ILE A 300 -2.29 -7.80 -0.44
CA ILE A 300 -1.49 -6.58 -0.40
C ILE A 300 -0.27 -6.69 -1.32
N GLU A 301 0.39 -7.84 -1.36
CA GLU A 301 1.46 -8.14 -2.31
C GLU A 301 0.99 -8.00 -3.76
N ALA A 302 -0.13 -8.64 -4.10
CA ALA A 302 -0.73 -8.57 -5.43
C ALA A 302 -1.06 -7.12 -5.85
N LEU A 303 -1.60 -6.30 -4.94
CA LEU A 303 -1.96 -4.91 -5.22
C LEU A 303 -0.72 -4.03 -5.46
N PHE A 304 0.34 -4.18 -4.64
CA PHE A 304 1.59 -3.44 -4.85
C PHE A 304 2.33 -3.90 -6.10
N MET A 305 2.37 -5.20 -6.36
CA MET A 305 2.96 -5.75 -7.59
C MET A 305 2.16 -5.34 -8.83
N ALA A 306 0.83 -5.31 -8.76
CA ALA A 306 -0.03 -4.83 -9.84
C ALA A 306 0.11 -3.32 -10.10
N HIS A 307 0.53 -2.53 -9.10
CA HIS A 307 0.89 -1.14 -9.27
C HIS A 307 2.20 -0.99 -10.06
N ALA A 308 3.24 -1.75 -9.70
CA ALA A 308 4.54 -1.72 -10.37
C ALA A 308 4.51 -2.40 -11.75
N PHE A 309 3.75 -3.49 -11.90
CA PHE A 309 3.69 -4.32 -13.11
C PHE A 309 2.25 -4.50 -13.59
N PRO A 310 1.61 -3.46 -14.18
CA PRO A 310 0.19 -3.52 -14.54
C PRO A 310 -0.16 -4.63 -15.54
N ARG A 311 0.78 -5.02 -16.41
CA ARG A 311 0.58 -6.09 -17.39
C ARG A 311 0.48 -7.49 -16.76
N LEU A 312 1.05 -7.67 -15.57
CA LEU A 312 1.06 -8.94 -14.83
C LEU A 312 -0.08 -9.06 -13.82
N ARG A 313 -1.04 -8.12 -13.81
CA ARG A 313 -2.22 -8.18 -12.91
C ARG A 313 -2.92 -9.53 -12.88
N PRO A 314 -3.20 -10.20 -14.03
CA PRO A 314 -3.87 -11.50 -14.00
C PRO A 314 -3.07 -12.56 -13.24
N LEU A 315 -1.73 -12.52 -13.32
CA LEU A 315 -0.85 -13.44 -12.59
C LEU A 315 -0.96 -13.23 -11.06
N PHE A 316 -1.00 -11.98 -10.61
CA PHE A 316 -1.11 -11.67 -9.18
C PHE A 316 -2.50 -12.03 -8.63
N VAL A 317 -3.55 -11.84 -9.42
CA VAL A 317 -4.89 -12.31 -9.07
C VAL A 317 -4.92 -13.84 -8.99
N LEU A 318 -4.34 -14.53 -9.97
CA LEU A 318 -4.25 -15.99 -9.96
C LEU A 318 -3.50 -16.52 -8.72
N TYR A 319 -2.39 -15.87 -8.34
CA TYR A 319 -1.65 -16.21 -7.11
C TYR A 319 -2.52 -16.06 -5.87
N THR A 320 -3.26 -14.95 -5.74
CA THR A 320 -4.15 -14.73 -4.60
C THR A 320 -5.25 -15.78 -4.52
N LEU A 321 -5.89 -16.10 -5.67
CA LEU A 321 -6.94 -17.12 -5.74
C LEU A 321 -6.38 -18.52 -5.47
N TRP A 322 -5.17 -18.81 -5.93
CA TRP A 322 -4.51 -20.10 -5.67
C TRP A 322 -4.20 -20.26 -4.17
N LEU A 323 -3.72 -19.23 -3.51
CA LEU A 323 -3.52 -19.25 -2.06
C LEU A 323 -4.86 -19.39 -1.30
N TRP A 324 -5.93 -18.70 -1.75
CA TRP A 324 -7.25 -18.84 -1.15
C TRP A 324 -7.76 -20.29 -1.26
N TRP A 325 -7.68 -20.87 -2.45
CA TRP A 325 -8.02 -22.27 -2.64
C TRP A 325 -7.18 -23.19 -1.72
N ALA A 326 -5.88 -22.98 -1.66
CA ALA A 326 -4.98 -23.79 -0.84
C ALA A 326 -5.32 -23.74 0.65
N THR A 327 -5.61 -22.55 1.18
CA THR A 327 -5.94 -22.37 2.60
C THR A 327 -7.27 -23.05 2.97
N MET A 328 -8.26 -23.02 2.08
CA MET A 328 -9.53 -23.75 2.25
C MET A 328 -9.34 -25.27 2.10
N TYR A 329 -8.63 -25.71 1.06
CA TYR A 329 -8.33 -27.13 0.85
C TYR A 329 -7.58 -27.76 2.03
N LEU A 330 -6.68 -27.01 2.64
CA LEU A 330 -5.93 -27.44 3.82
C LEU A 330 -6.69 -27.28 5.14
N ASN A 331 -7.96 -26.87 5.13
CA ASN A 331 -8.84 -26.64 6.31
C ASN A 331 -8.33 -25.60 7.31
N HIS A 332 -7.60 -24.60 6.87
CA HIS A 332 -7.15 -23.52 7.74
C HIS A 332 -8.11 -22.31 7.75
N HIS A 333 -8.82 -22.08 6.65
CA HIS A 333 -9.67 -20.90 6.47
C HIS A 333 -11.01 -21.23 5.81
N TYR A 334 -12.04 -20.44 6.16
CA TYR A 334 -13.28 -20.33 5.43
C TYR A 334 -13.16 -19.26 4.33
N ALA A 335 -14.08 -19.23 3.35
CA ALA A 335 -14.05 -18.18 2.34
C ALA A 335 -14.36 -16.80 2.93
N VAL A 336 -15.20 -16.73 3.96
CA VAL A 336 -15.58 -15.47 4.62
C VAL A 336 -14.41 -14.77 5.28
N ASP A 337 -13.51 -15.48 5.91
CA ASP A 337 -12.33 -14.89 6.55
C ASP A 337 -11.23 -14.52 5.55
N LEU A 338 -11.16 -15.22 4.41
CA LEU A 338 -10.31 -14.84 3.27
C LEU A 338 -10.77 -13.51 2.65
N VAL A 339 -12.08 -13.35 2.43
CA VAL A 339 -12.65 -12.10 1.94
C VAL A 339 -12.37 -10.95 2.91
N ALA A 340 -12.54 -11.17 4.21
CA ALA A 340 -12.25 -10.16 5.24
C ALA A 340 -10.78 -9.73 5.22
N GLY A 341 -9.84 -10.68 5.13
CA GLY A 341 -8.41 -10.39 5.00
C GLY A 341 -8.09 -9.58 3.74
N GLY A 342 -8.72 -9.93 2.61
CA GLY A 342 -8.61 -9.18 1.35
C GLY A 342 -9.13 -7.75 1.46
N ILE A 343 -10.27 -7.53 2.12
CA ILE A 343 -10.84 -6.20 2.35
C ILE A 343 -9.92 -5.32 3.20
N ILE A 344 -9.38 -5.86 4.29
CA ILE A 344 -8.43 -5.12 5.14
C ILE A 344 -7.21 -4.70 4.31
N SER A 345 -6.65 -5.62 3.54
CA SER A 345 -5.49 -5.34 2.69
C SER A 345 -5.79 -4.29 1.61
N ALA A 346 -6.94 -4.39 0.95
CA ALA A 346 -7.36 -3.41 -0.04
C ALA A 346 -7.52 -2.02 0.61
N THR A 347 -8.13 -1.94 1.79
CA THR A 347 -8.30 -0.69 2.54
C THR A 347 -6.95 -0.07 2.88
N VAL A 348 -6.03 -0.84 3.46
CA VAL A 348 -4.68 -0.37 3.80
C VAL A 348 -3.91 0.06 2.55
N TYR A 349 -4.00 -0.70 1.46
CA TYR A 349 -3.38 -0.35 0.19
C TYR A 349 -3.91 0.97 -0.38
N PHE A 350 -5.23 1.18 -0.41
CA PHE A 350 -5.81 2.40 -0.97
C PHE A 350 -5.49 3.63 -0.12
N VAL A 351 -5.43 3.50 1.21
CA VAL A 351 -4.92 4.55 2.10
C VAL A 351 -3.45 4.85 1.79
N ALA A 352 -2.61 3.82 1.70
CA ALA A 352 -1.19 3.99 1.38
C ALA A 352 -1.00 4.60 -0.02
N LYS A 353 -1.81 4.18 -1.00
CA LYS A 353 -1.76 4.68 -2.38
C LYS A 353 -2.13 6.16 -2.46
N SER A 354 -3.18 6.57 -1.76
CA SER A 354 -3.64 7.97 -1.79
C SER A 354 -2.68 8.94 -1.11
N ALA A 355 -1.96 8.48 -0.07
CA ALA A 355 -1.15 9.37 0.77
C ALA A 355 0.37 9.25 0.51
N PHE A 356 0.88 8.06 0.22
CA PHE A 356 2.31 7.77 0.32
C PHE A 356 2.93 7.10 -0.90
N LEU A 357 2.16 6.31 -1.67
CA LEU A 357 2.70 5.48 -2.74
C LEU A 357 3.12 6.35 -3.92
N PRO A 358 4.40 6.28 -4.34
CA PRO A 358 4.88 7.01 -5.50
C PRO A 358 4.24 6.51 -6.79
N ARG A 359 4.05 7.43 -7.75
CA ARG A 359 3.53 7.10 -9.08
C ARG A 359 4.60 6.51 -9.96
N MET A 360 4.22 5.52 -10.75
CA MET A 360 5.04 5.02 -11.84
C MET A 360 5.10 6.05 -12.96
N GLN A 361 6.29 6.42 -13.41
CA GLN A 361 6.50 7.36 -14.52
C GLN A 361 6.65 6.60 -15.84
N PRO A 362 5.99 7.03 -16.93
CA PRO A 362 6.18 6.43 -18.24
C PRO A 362 7.64 6.47 -18.69
N GLY A 363 8.13 5.36 -19.24
CA GLY A 363 9.51 5.27 -19.74
C GLY A 363 10.60 5.06 -18.69
N LYS A 364 10.26 5.00 -17.39
CA LYS A 364 11.19 4.66 -16.31
C LYS A 364 10.94 3.20 -15.89
N THR A 365 11.95 2.36 -15.99
CA THR A 365 11.88 0.94 -15.64
C THR A 365 12.52 0.66 -14.28
N PHE A 366 13.65 1.29 -14.01
CA PHE A 366 14.45 1.01 -12.83
C PHE A 366 14.45 2.19 -11.86
N ARG A 367 14.60 1.89 -10.57
CA ARG A 367 14.66 2.88 -9.49
C ARG A 367 15.62 4.04 -9.77
N TRP A 368 16.81 3.76 -10.32
CA TRP A 368 17.86 4.75 -10.55
C TRP A 368 17.65 5.65 -11.76
N GLU A 369 16.59 5.43 -12.54
CA GLU A 369 16.21 6.30 -13.66
C GLU A 369 15.32 7.47 -13.25
N TYR A 370 14.82 7.46 -12.00
CA TYR A 370 13.93 8.50 -11.49
C TYR A 370 14.74 9.72 -11.02
N GLU A 371 14.39 10.89 -11.53
CA GLU A 371 14.96 12.17 -11.13
C GLU A 371 14.12 12.86 -10.06
N TYR A 372 12.82 12.60 -10.06
CA TYR A 372 11.86 13.10 -9.08
C TYR A 372 10.78 12.04 -8.79
N VAL A 373 10.03 12.25 -7.71
CA VAL A 373 8.97 11.34 -7.27
C VAL A 373 7.68 12.12 -7.09
N GLU A 374 6.61 11.64 -7.71
CA GLU A 374 5.26 12.15 -7.53
C GLU A 374 4.47 11.23 -6.58
N ARG A 375 3.74 11.82 -5.61
CA ARG A 375 2.93 11.09 -4.63
C ARG A 375 1.50 11.59 -4.61
N GLY A 376 0.57 10.71 -4.27
CA GLY A 376 -0.84 11.03 -4.12
C GLY A 376 -1.57 11.31 -5.42
N GLU A 377 -2.75 11.89 -5.34
CA GLU A 377 -3.49 12.38 -6.50
C GLU A 377 -2.85 13.67 -7.04
N ALA A 378 -2.92 13.90 -8.35
CA ALA A 378 -2.13 14.84 -9.15
C ALA A 378 -2.01 16.31 -8.67
N ARG A 379 -2.61 16.70 -7.56
CA ARG A 379 -2.73 18.11 -7.12
C ARG A 379 -2.03 18.48 -5.81
N GLN A 380 -1.28 17.59 -5.17
CA GLN A 380 -0.54 17.97 -3.96
C GLN A 380 0.87 17.41 -3.97
N PRO A 381 1.90 18.25 -4.03
CA PRO A 381 3.26 17.85 -3.71
C PRO A 381 3.32 17.52 -2.23
N PHE A 382 3.42 16.24 -1.91
CA PHE A 382 3.56 15.78 -0.54
C PHE A 382 5.02 15.84 -0.11
N ALA A 383 5.33 16.79 0.73
CA ALA A 383 6.50 16.79 1.58
C ALA A 383 6.12 16.21 2.94
N TYR A 384 5.82 14.92 3.07
CA TYR A 384 5.57 14.37 4.41
C TYR A 384 6.10 12.96 4.63
N GLY A 385 6.95 12.90 5.55
CA GLY A 385 7.02 12.07 6.72
C GLY A 385 7.56 10.67 6.58
N PHE A 386 7.58 10.03 5.44
CA PHE A 386 8.11 8.68 5.33
C PHE A 386 9.35 8.55 4.44
N ALA A 387 9.53 9.49 3.56
CA ALA A 387 10.78 9.77 2.90
C ALA A 387 11.28 11.17 3.33
N GLY A 388 10.75 11.68 4.44
CA GLY A 388 11.07 13.01 4.96
C GLY A 388 12.53 13.18 5.34
N ASP A 389 13.25 12.10 5.36
CA ASP A 389 14.70 12.13 5.52
C ASP A 389 15.46 11.89 4.21
N LEU A 390 14.75 11.64 3.11
CA LEU A 390 15.32 11.87 1.79
C LEU A 390 15.13 13.35 1.49
N ASP A 391 15.99 14.15 2.06
CA ASP A 391 16.20 15.58 1.88
C ASP A 391 15.00 16.35 1.32
N GLU A 392 14.33 17.13 2.17
CA GLU A 392 13.42 18.19 1.76
C GLU A 392 14.11 19.13 0.73
N GLU A 393 15.45 19.10 0.68
CA GLU A 393 16.31 19.78 -0.29
C GLU A 393 16.27 19.15 -1.69
N ALA A 394 15.82 17.88 -1.84
CA ALA A 394 15.73 17.20 -3.14
C ALA A 394 14.44 17.54 -3.92
N TYR A 395 13.49 18.28 -3.34
CA TYR A 395 12.23 18.64 -3.98
C TYR A 395 11.94 20.15 -4.07
N PRO A 396 12.88 21.02 -4.47
CA PRO A 396 12.58 22.45 -4.57
C PRO A 396 11.67 22.81 -5.75
N ALA A 397 11.49 21.91 -6.74
CA ALA A 397 10.86 22.25 -8.00
C ALA A 397 9.32 22.06 -8.03
N LEU A 398 8.70 21.43 -7.03
CA LEU A 398 7.26 21.09 -7.11
C LEU A 398 6.35 22.01 -6.31
N ALA A 399 6.86 23.12 -5.76
CA ALA A 399 6.07 24.13 -5.10
C ALA A 399 5.97 25.42 -5.91
N GLY A 400 6.14 25.36 -7.21
CA GLY A 400 5.74 26.38 -8.16
C GLY A 400 4.21 26.44 -8.25
N ASP A 401 3.70 27.65 -8.39
CA ASP A 401 2.30 28.01 -8.43
C ASP A 401 1.40 26.99 -9.14
N SER A 402 0.33 26.63 -8.46
CA SER A 402 -0.65 25.63 -8.87
C SER A 402 -1.52 26.03 -10.08
N ASP A 403 -1.21 27.14 -10.74
CA ASP A 403 -2.02 27.66 -11.84
C ASP A 403 -1.41 27.41 -13.23
N GLU A 404 -0.23 26.82 -13.34
CA GLU A 404 0.50 26.69 -14.64
C GLU A 404 0.57 25.25 -15.19
N TRP A 405 -0.25 24.33 -14.71
CA TRP A 405 -0.28 22.94 -15.20
C TRP A 405 -1.43 22.65 -16.17
N THR A 406 -1.91 23.66 -16.89
CA THR A 406 -2.76 23.43 -18.05
C THR A 406 -1.95 23.59 -19.32
N LEU A 407 -1.71 22.44 -19.99
CA LEU A 407 -1.28 22.27 -21.37
C LEU A 407 0.14 22.71 -21.74
N GLY A 408 0.89 21.72 -22.21
CA GLY A 408 2.18 21.89 -22.82
C GLY A 408 2.21 22.99 -23.85
N SER A 409 3.02 23.99 -23.56
CA SER A 409 3.57 24.89 -24.56
C SER A 409 5.00 25.17 -24.13
N SER A 410 5.91 24.57 -24.86
CA SER A 410 7.31 24.93 -24.84
C SER A 410 7.46 26.40 -25.30
N SER A 411 7.71 27.30 -24.37
CA SER A 411 8.27 28.60 -24.69
C SER A 411 9.44 28.87 -23.74
N SER A 412 10.62 28.74 -24.32
CA SER A 412 11.88 29.23 -23.79
C SER A 412 11.79 30.74 -23.52
N PHE A 413 11.83 31.19 -22.28
CA PHE A 413 12.10 32.54 -21.91
C PHE A 413 13.54 32.69 -21.46
N SER A 414 14.35 33.30 -22.33
CA SER A 414 15.63 33.90 -21.98
C SER A 414 15.38 35.23 -21.24
N PRO A 415 16.10 35.55 -20.17
CA PRO A 415 15.97 36.84 -19.51
C PRO A 415 16.64 37.92 -20.34
N ALA A 416 15.83 38.87 -20.80
CA ALA A 416 16.31 40.07 -21.47
C ALA A 416 16.95 40.99 -20.45
N SER A 417 18.23 41.32 -20.70
CA SER A 417 18.97 42.41 -20.10
C SER A 417 18.33 43.76 -20.49
N ARG A 418 18.07 44.60 -19.50
CA ARG A 418 17.72 46.02 -19.69
C ARG A 418 18.95 46.80 -20.16
N SER A 419 18.79 47.55 -21.25
CA SER A 419 19.53 48.79 -21.51
C SER A 419 18.66 49.79 -22.32
N PRO A 420 18.90 51.14 -22.20
CA PRO A 420 17.83 52.12 -22.34
C PRO A 420 17.69 52.73 -23.70
N SER A 421 16.48 53.20 -23.96
CA SER A 421 15.97 54.26 -24.82
C SER A 421 16.87 54.87 -25.90
N THR A 422 16.41 54.84 -27.13
CA THR A 422 16.28 56.02 -27.98
C THR A 422 15.18 55.78 -29.02
N GLY A 423 14.26 56.74 -29.13
CA GLY A 423 13.12 56.70 -30.04
C GLY A 423 13.52 56.88 -31.50
N PHE A 424 12.69 56.41 -32.39
CA PHE A 424 12.31 57.10 -33.61
C PHE A 424 10.99 56.58 -34.19
N ARG A 425 10.28 57.50 -34.83
CA ARG A 425 8.93 57.54 -35.36
C ARG A 425 8.60 56.49 -36.42
N SER A 426 7.27 56.19 -36.48
CA SER A 426 6.56 55.58 -37.62
C SER A 426 6.67 56.42 -38.87
N PRO A 427 6.35 55.93 -40.10
CA PRO A 427 4.99 56.01 -40.62
C PRO A 427 4.52 54.78 -41.43
N VAL A 428 3.26 54.44 -41.30
CA VAL A 428 2.07 54.51 -42.14
C VAL A 428 2.22 54.02 -43.59
N THR A 429 1.20 53.25 -43.94
CA THR A 429 0.55 52.96 -45.22
C THR A 429 0.85 51.61 -45.88
N GLY A 430 -0.26 50.98 -46.22
CA GLY A 430 -0.66 50.45 -47.49
C GLY A 430 -1.49 49.20 -47.46
N ASP A 431 -2.78 49.39 -47.71
CA ASP A 431 -3.73 48.36 -48.19
C ASP A 431 -3.12 47.49 -49.30
N GLU A 432 -3.55 46.25 -49.36
CA GLU A 432 -4.16 45.68 -50.54
C GLU A 432 -4.69 44.26 -50.31
N SER A 433 -5.98 44.17 -50.59
CA SER A 433 -6.80 43.00 -50.82
C SER A 433 -6.40 42.26 -52.07
N TRP A 434 -6.52 40.93 -52.11
CA TRP A 434 -6.89 40.21 -53.33
C TRP A 434 -7.71 38.96 -52.97
N GLU A 435 -8.88 38.98 -53.59
CA GLU A 435 -9.88 37.93 -53.71
C GLU A 435 -9.53 36.88 -54.79
N GLY A 436 -10.22 35.74 -54.68
CA GLY A 436 -10.66 34.92 -55.84
C GLY A 436 -9.68 33.79 -56.18
N ASP A 437 -10.04 32.61 -56.55
CA ASP A 437 -11.25 32.09 -57.14
C ASP A 437 -11.27 30.56 -57.03
N THR A 438 -12.44 30.07 -56.97
CA THR A 438 -13.01 28.78 -57.29
C THR A 438 -12.51 28.12 -58.58
N LEU A 439 -12.61 26.77 -58.63
CA LEU A 439 -13.18 25.85 -59.63
C LEU A 439 -12.57 24.45 -59.46
N ALA A 440 -13.28 23.42 -59.05
CA ALA A 440 -14.30 22.63 -59.72
C ALA A 440 -13.76 21.54 -60.69
N SER A 441 -14.30 20.31 -60.43
CA SER A 441 -14.61 19.21 -61.34
C SER A 441 -13.42 18.37 -61.87
N GLY A 442 -13.57 17.13 -61.91
CA GLY A 442 -14.39 16.08 -62.45
C GLY A 442 -13.66 14.78 -62.26
N SER A 443 -14.34 13.80 -61.85
CA SER A 443 -15.00 12.67 -62.55
C SER A 443 -14.06 11.70 -63.28
N ASP A 444 -14.46 10.46 -62.99
CA ASP A 444 -14.46 9.25 -63.81
C ASP A 444 -13.32 8.25 -63.60
N SER A 445 -13.62 7.16 -63.06
CA SER A 445 -14.26 5.91 -63.49
C SER A 445 -13.28 4.80 -63.87
N GLU A 446 -13.66 3.61 -63.42
CA GLU A 446 -13.38 2.27 -64.00
C GLU A 446 -11.92 1.75 -63.86
N GLY A 447 -11.69 0.55 -63.51
CA GLY A 447 -12.36 -0.73 -63.56
C GLY A 447 -11.42 -1.86 -63.23
N ILE A 448 -12.01 -2.82 -62.61
CA ILE A 448 -11.97 -4.27 -62.92
C ILE A 448 -10.63 -5.02 -63.04
N LYS A 449 -10.63 -6.11 -62.23
CA LYS A 449 -10.01 -7.44 -62.42
C LYS A 449 -8.56 -7.71 -61.97
N GLY A 450 -8.51 -8.72 -61.18
CA GLY A 450 -7.39 -9.59 -60.91
C GLY A 450 -7.55 -10.28 -59.58
#